data_7f0bc16ccc78ca9cdb6c2df8b18af781
#
_entry.id   7f0bc16ccc78ca9cdb6c2df8b18af781
#
_cell.length_a   1.000
_cell.length_b   1.000
_cell.length_c   1.000
_cell.angle_alpha   90.00
_cell.angle_beta   90.00
_cell.angle_gamma   90.00
#
_symmetry.space_group_name_H-M   'P 1'
#
loop_
_entity.id
_entity.type
_entity.pdbx_description
1 polymer ?
#
loop_
_entity_poly.entity_id
_entity_poly.type
_entity_poly.pdbx_seq_one_letter_code
_entity_poly.pdbx_strand_id
1 'polypeptide(L)'
;MNGLFLAGFDAGQTQTRCRLSRWHQNQWLPIAEGLGSGVIHLHASEGEERFEKALRSSFSKAVGNAGLRSEKALISAAAVGASGIEHDTPMQEQAQQLLARCLKIPSNQCLATGDERTALHGAFPQDAGIVLISGTGMICIGRNDQGKEQRCGGWGWLLDEGGSAQNLGQKGLQLSLRMADGRIPDRPLREKLWRALNCSSATAIKALVVQPNFGAAGFAQLAPLVVAEAQVGDKDAIAILEQSAHCIAEAITGVAQSLGLSDPKICGNGGAFEHLQPFRELIEQAIAKRMPTASWIKGQGDALDGALQLALRQLKLNPD
;
A
#
# COMPACT_ATOMS: atom_id res chain seq x y z
N MET A 1 -18.39 -11.28 29.79
CA MET A 1 -18.09 -11.12 28.33
C MET A 1 -16.84 -11.92 27.93
N ASN A 2 -16.89 -13.25 28.07
CA ASN A 2 -15.80 -14.11 27.66
C ASN A 2 -16.04 -14.52 26.21
N GLY A 3 -15.26 -13.99 25.28
CA GLY A 3 -15.20 -14.49 23.92
C GLY A 3 -15.52 -13.49 22.79
N LEU A 4 -15.49 -12.18 23.02
CA LEU A 4 -15.59 -11.19 21.94
C LEU A 4 -14.25 -11.03 21.23
N PHE A 5 -14.27 -11.16 19.90
CA PHE A 5 -13.08 -11.02 19.07
C PHE A 5 -13.32 -10.01 17.95
N LEU A 6 -12.25 -9.29 17.56
CA LEU A 6 -12.18 -8.54 16.32
C LEU A 6 -11.21 -9.24 15.36
N ALA A 7 -11.48 -9.11 14.06
CA ALA A 7 -10.59 -9.57 13.01
C ALA A 7 -10.22 -8.40 12.11
N GLY A 8 -8.93 -8.13 11.97
CA GLY A 8 -8.37 -7.16 11.04
C GLY A 8 -7.61 -7.87 9.93
N PHE A 9 -7.80 -7.44 8.66
CA PHE A 9 -7.13 -8.01 7.50
C PHE A 9 -6.40 -6.94 6.71
N ASP A 10 -5.22 -7.31 6.23
CA ASP A 10 -4.42 -6.57 5.26
C ASP A 10 -4.20 -7.49 4.05
N ALA A 11 -4.94 -7.23 2.97
CA ALA A 11 -5.02 -8.08 1.80
C ALA A 11 -4.25 -7.47 0.62
N GLY A 12 -2.95 -7.73 0.59
CA GLY A 12 -2.06 -7.31 -0.50
C GLY A 12 -2.01 -8.31 -1.66
N GLN A 13 -1.39 -7.90 -2.76
CA GLN A 13 -1.28 -8.75 -3.96
C GLN A 13 -0.41 -9.99 -3.75
N THR A 14 0.56 -9.95 -2.84
CA THR A 14 1.48 -11.06 -2.58
C THR A 14 0.96 -11.99 -1.49
N GLN A 15 0.39 -11.43 -0.45
CA GLN A 15 -0.10 -12.15 0.74
C GLN A 15 -1.23 -11.39 1.42
N THR A 16 -2.05 -12.12 2.15
CA THR A 16 -3.06 -11.58 3.05
C THR A 16 -2.69 -11.92 4.48
N ARG A 17 -2.68 -10.92 5.35
CA ARG A 17 -2.48 -11.10 6.79
C ARG A 17 -3.81 -10.92 7.51
N CYS A 18 -4.04 -11.72 8.56
CA CYS A 18 -5.16 -11.56 9.49
C CYS A 18 -4.62 -11.46 10.90
N ARG A 19 -5.06 -10.45 11.67
CA ARG A 19 -4.78 -10.31 13.11
C ARG A 19 -6.08 -10.42 13.89
N LEU A 20 -6.08 -11.28 14.91
CA LEU A 20 -7.17 -11.39 15.87
C LEU A 20 -6.86 -10.58 17.12
N SER A 21 -7.88 -9.87 17.62
CA SER A 21 -7.83 -9.18 18.89
C SER A 21 -8.98 -9.68 19.79
N ARG A 22 -8.71 -9.86 21.08
CA ARG A 22 -9.70 -10.30 22.09
C ARG A 22 -9.95 -9.20 23.10
N TRP A 23 -11.23 -9.04 23.49
CA TRP A 23 -11.60 -8.19 24.61
C TRP A 23 -11.18 -8.83 25.94
N HIS A 24 -10.36 -8.12 26.71
CA HIS A 24 -9.88 -8.58 28.02
C HIS A 24 -9.58 -7.38 28.91
N GLN A 25 -10.09 -7.39 30.16
CA GLN A 25 -9.85 -6.34 31.14
C GLN A 25 -10.08 -4.91 30.61
N ASN A 26 -11.21 -4.69 29.95
CA ASN A 26 -11.61 -3.41 29.35
C ASN A 26 -10.71 -2.88 28.21
N GLN A 27 -9.94 -3.76 27.57
CA GLN A 27 -9.12 -3.40 26.42
C GLN A 27 -9.11 -4.51 25.36
N TRP A 28 -8.84 -4.11 24.10
CA TRP A 28 -8.62 -5.04 23.01
C TRP A 28 -7.15 -5.40 22.93
N LEU A 29 -6.83 -6.69 23.01
CA LEU A 29 -5.47 -7.20 22.96
C LEU A 29 -5.28 -8.06 21.72
N PRO A 30 -4.29 -7.76 20.85
CA PRO A 30 -3.89 -8.67 19.78
C PRO A 30 -3.45 -10.02 20.37
N ILE A 31 -3.94 -11.13 19.81
CA ILE A 31 -3.67 -12.48 20.33
C ILE A 31 -2.97 -13.40 19.34
N ALA A 32 -3.21 -13.24 18.06
CA ALA A 32 -2.57 -14.07 17.03
C ALA A 32 -2.67 -13.45 15.65
N GLU A 33 -1.80 -13.89 14.76
CA GLU A 33 -1.84 -13.60 13.33
C GLU A 33 -1.86 -14.86 12.50
N GLY A 34 -2.35 -14.74 11.25
CA GLY A 34 -2.33 -15.78 10.25
C GLY A 34 -2.05 -15.23 8.86
N LEU A 35 -1.40 -16.04 8.03
CA LEU A 35 -1.02 -15.69 6.66
C LEU A 35 -1.85 -16.49 5.65
N GLY A 36 -2.35 -15.81 4.63
CA GLY A 36 -3.04 -16.39 3.48
C GLY A 36 -2.37 -16.00 2.17
N SER A 37 -2.92 -16.48 1.06
CA SER A 37 -2.51 -16.09 -0.30
C SER A 37 -2.77 -14.61 -0.55
N GLY A 38 -2.10 -14.05 -1.56
CA GLY A 38 -2.41 -12.71 -2.05
C GLY A 38 -3.74 -12.65 -2.80
N VAL A 39 -4.23 -11.42 -2.96
CA VAL A 39 -5.45 -11.11 -3.72
C VAL A 39 -5.10 -10.47 -5.06
N ILE A 40 -6.06 -10.48 -5.99
CA ILE A 40 -6.02 -9.72 -7.23
C ILE A 40 -7.23 -8.78 -7.25
N HIS A 41 -7.29 -7.89 -8.25
CA HIS A 41 -8.43 -7.00 -8.40
C HIS A 41 -9.74 -7.81 -8.40
N LEU A 42 -10.73 -7.35 -7.61
CA LEU A 42 -11.96 -8.12 -7.33
C LEU A 42 -12.75 -8.47 -8.60
N HIS A 43 -12.77 -7.57 -9.57
CA HIS A 43 -13.43 -7.79 -10.88
C HIS A 43 -12.56 -8.52 -11.92
N ALA A 44 -11.35 -8.93 -11.57
CA ALA A 44 -10.56 -9.81 -12.44
C ALA A 44 -11.16 -11.24 -12.44
N SER A 45 -10.82 -12.02 -13.48
CA SER A 45 -11.17 -13.45 -13.50
C SER A 45 -10.67 -14.10 -12.20
N GLU A 46 -11.54 -14.87 -11.52
CA GLU A 46 -11.31 -15.50 -10.20
C GLU A 46 -11.04 -14.51 -9.04
N GLY A 47 -11.28 -13.18 -9.22
CA GLY A 47 -10.98 -12.18 -8.21
C GLY A 47 -11.69 -12.41 -6.89
N GLU A 48 -13.00 -12.66 -6.93
CA GLU A 48 -13.81 -12.97 -5.74
C GLU A 48 -13.37 -14.26 -5.04
N GLU A 49 -13.14 -15.32 -5.80
CA GLU A 49 -12.73 -16.61 -5.27
C GLU A 49 -11.38 -16.51 -4.55
N ARG A 50 -10.42 -15.83 -5.18
CA ARG A 50 -9.10 -15.57 -4.58
C ARG A 50 -9.21 -14.71 -3.32
N PHE A 51 -10.06 -13.70 -3.33
CA PHE A 51 -10.31 -12.86 -2.17
C PHE A 51 -10.89 -13.67 -1.00
N GLU A 52 -11.95 -14.46 -1.23
CA GLU A 52 -12.50 -15.32 -0.19
C GLU A 52 -11.48 -16.35 0.33
N LYS A 53 -10.74 -17.01 -0.56
CA LYS A 53 -9.72 -17.99 -0.19
C LYS A 53 -8.63 -17.34 0.68
N ALA A 54 -8.18 -16.14 0.33
CA ALA A 54 -7.18 -15.40 1.08
C ALA A 54 -7.67 -15.05 2.49
N LEU A 55 -8.91 -14.53 2.60
CA LEU A 55 -9.52 -14.22 3.90
C LEU A 55 -9.70 -15.48 4.77
N ARG A 56 -10.31 -16.53 4.22
CA ARG A 56 -10.55 -17.78 4.95
C ARG A 56 -9.26 -18.46 5.42
N SER A 57 -8.24 -18.50 4.56
CA SER A 57 -6.97 -19.15 4.89
C SER A 57 -6.18 -18.38 5.95
N SER A 58 -6.10 -17.05 5.84
CA SER A 58 -5.43 -16.21 6.85
C SER A 58 -6.16 -16.23 8.20
N PHE A 59 -7.49 -16.15 8.17
CA PHE A 59 -8.31 -16.25 9.39
C PHE A 59 -8.17 -17.60 10.07
N SER A 60 -8.29 -18.72 9.34
CA SER A 60 -8.16 -20.07 9.89
C SER A 60 -6.81 -20.27 10.58
N LYS A 61 -5.73 -19.77 9.98
CA LYS A 61 -4.39 -19.82 10.60
C LYS A 61 -4.30 -18.94 11.86
N ALA A 62 -4.88 -17.73 11.84
CA ALA A 62 -4.91 -16.87 13.02
C ALA A 62 -5.66 -17.52 14.17
N VAL A 63 -6.82 -18.15 13.91
CA VAL A 63 -7.61 -18.91 14.89
C VAL A 63 -6.79 -20.09 15.43
N GLY A 64 -6.12 -20.85 14.57
CA GLY A 64 -5.25 -21.96 14.97
C GLY A 64 -4.08 -21.51 15.86
N ASN A 65 -3.42 -20.42 15.47
CA ASN A 65 -2.30 -19.84 16.22
C ASN A 65 -2.74 -19.28 17.58
N ALA A 66 -4.00 -18.84 17.70
CA ALA A 66 -4.60 -18.42 18.97
C ALA A 66 -4.99 -19.60 19.88
N GLY A 67 -4.84 -20.85 19.43
CA GLY A 67 -5.32 -22.04 20.14
C GLY A 67 -6.86 -22.11 20.27
N LEU A 68 -7.59 -21.38 19.42
CA LEU A 68 -9.04 -21.35 19.38
C LEU A 68 -9.57 -22.43 18.43
N ARG A 69 -10.76 -22.98 18.75
CA ARG A 69 -11.53 -23.76 17.77
C ARG A 69 -12.38 -22.77 16.97
N SER A 70 -12.40 -22.89 15.63
CA SER A 70 -13.15 -22.00 14.73
C SER A 70 -14.62 -21.81 15.12
N GLU A 71 -15.24 -22.84 15.70
CA GLU A 71 -16.62 -22.83 16.20
C GLU A 71 -16.82 -21.97 17.47
N LYS A 72 -15.74 -21.60 18.17
CA LYS A 72 -15.77 -20.81 19.42
C LYS A 72 -15.32 -19.36 19.24
N ALA A 73 -14.78 -18.99 18.10
CA ALA A 73 -14.37 -17.62 17.82
C ALA A 73 -15.58 -16.81 17.34
N LEU A 74 -16.33 -16.24 18.26
CA LEU A 74 -17.41 -15.28 17.97
C LEU A 74 -16.76 -13.95 17.56
N ILE A 75 -16.61 -13.73 16.24
CA ILE A 75 -16.15 -12.44 15.71
C ILE A 75 -17.30 -11.44 15.85
N SER A 76 -17.04 -10.36 16.57
CA SER A 76 -18.03 -9.31 16.82
C SER A 76 -18.03 -8.24 15.73
N ALA A 77 -16.86 -7.96 15.15
CA ALA A 77 -16.73 -7.12 13.96
C ALA A 77 -15.40 -7.42 13.25
N ALA A 78 -15.34 -7.06 11.96
CA ALA A 78 -14.15 -7.25 11.14
C ALA A 78 -13.96 -6.10 10.15
N ALA A 79 -12.70 -5.83 9.81
CA ALA A 79 -12.39 -4.96 8.68
C ALA A 79 -11.26 -5.53 7.83
N VAL A 80 -11.31 -5.24 6.52
CA VAL A 80 -10.28 -5.58 5.55
C VAL A 80 -9.84 -4.35 4.78
N GLY A 81 -8.53 -4.10 4.75
CA GLY A 81 -7.88 -3.23 3.78
C GLY A 81 -7.39 -4.06 2.62
N ALA A 82 -7.78 -3.71 1.41
CA ALA A 82 -7.33 -4.42 0.21
C ALA A 82 -7.07 -3.47 -0.95
N SER A 83 -5.99 -3.73 -1.68
CA SER A 83 -5.62 -2.94 -2.84
C SER A 83 -6.72 -2.98 -3.91
N GLY A 84 -7.07 -1.79 -4.43
CA GLY A 84 -8.09 -1.63 -5.47
C GLY A 84 -9.53 -1.55 -4.98
N ILE A 85 -9.78 -1.56 -3.67
CA ILE A 85 -11.12 -1.29 -3.11
C ILE A 85 -11.25 0.23 -2.88
N GLU A 86 -12.00 0.87 -3.76
CA GLU A 86 -12.31 2.29 -3.67
C GLU A 86 -13.46 2.55 -2.70
N HIS A 87 -13.40 3.67 -1.97
CA HIS A 87 -14.43 4.09 -1.02
C HIS A 87 -15.70 4.56 -1.75
N ASP A 88 -16.87 4.30 -1.14
CA ASP A 88 -18.21 4.65 -1.66
C ASP A 88 -18.47 4.08 -3.07
N THR A 89 -18.01 2.84 -3.32
CA THR A 89 -18.22 2.14 -4.58
C THR A 89 -18.96 0.82 -4.39
N PRO A 90 -19.64 0.33 -5.45
CA PRO A 90 -20.25 -1.01 -5.43
C PRO A 90 -19.25 -2.12 -5.13
N MET A 91 -17.98 -1.95 -5.51
CA MET A 91 -16.90 -2.90 -5.20
C MET A 91 -16.61 -2.98 -3.71
N GLN A 92 -16.68 -1.86 -2.99
CA GLN A 92 -16.55 -1.83 -1.54
C GLN A 92 -17.66 -2.64 -0.87
N GLU A 93 -18.91 -2.44 -1.29
CA GLU A 93 -20.06 -3.18 -0.76
C GLU A 93 -19.93 -4.68 -1.05
N GLN A 94 -19.51 -5.05 -2.25
CA GLN A 94 -19.26 -6.43 -2.65
C GLN A 94 -18.17 -7.08 -1.77
N ALA A 95 -17.02 -6.42 -1.58
CA ALA A 95 -15.96 -6.90 -0.72
C ALA A 95 -16.40 -7.06 0.75
N GLN A 96 -17.23 -6.14 1.24
CA GLN A 96 -17.80 -6.21 2.59
C GLN A 96 -18.75 -7.41 2.73
N GLN A 97 -19.58 -7.71 1.74
CA GLN A 97 -20.42 -8.89 1.72
C GLN A 97 -19.61 -10.19 1.67
N LEU A 98 -18.51 -10.21 0.90
CA LEU A 98 -17.58 -11.35 0.85
C LEU A 98 -16.93 -11.58 2.23
N LEU A 99 -16.47 -10.53 2.91
CA LEU A 99 -15.92 -10.61 4.27
C LEU A 99 -16.94 -11.17 5.26
N ALA A 100 -18.16 -10.63 5.25
CA ALA A 100 -19.27 -11.07 6.09
C ALA A 100 -19.58 -12.57 5.90
N ARG A 101 -19.65 -13.00 4.64
CA ARG A 101 -19.88 -14.40 4.26
C ARG A 101 -18.73 -15.32 4.71
N CYS A 102 -17.48 -14.85 4.60
CA CYS A 102 -16.30 -15.61 5.04
C CYS A 102 -16.27 -15.85 6.53
N LEU A 103 -16.66 -14.85 7.33
CA LEU A 103 -16.63 -14.89 8.80
C LEU A 103 -17.96 -15.31 9.44
N LYS A 104 -19.02 -15.41 8.64
CA LYS A 104 -20.40 -15.74 9.09
C LYS A 104 -20.94 -14.74 10.13
N ILE A 105 -20.68 -13.45 9.91
CA ILE A 105 -21.19 -12.35 10.73
C ILE A 105 -22.03 -11.40 9.86
N PRO A 106 -22.90 -10.57 10.45
CA PRO A 106 -23.69 -9.60 9.72
C PRO A 106 -22.83 -8.60 8.93
N SER A 107 -23.28 -8.20 7.74
CA SER A 107 -22.55 -7.27 6.89
C SER A 107 -22.36 -5.89 7.52
N ASN A 108 -23.29 -5.45 8.37
CA ASN A 108 -23.17 -4.21 9.14
C ASN A 108 -22.08 -4.25 10.24
N GLN A 109 -21.57 -5.42 10.59
CA GLN A 109 -20.41 -5.61 11.47
C GLN A 109 -19.09 -5.78 10.70
N CYS A 110 -19.13 -5.62 9.38
CA CYS A 110 -17.98 -5.71 8.50
C CYS A 110 -17.69 -4.37 7.82
N LEU A 111 -16.41 -4.11 7.54
CA LEU A 111 -15.97 -3.02 6.69
C LEU A 111 -14.92 -3.52 5.71
N ALA A 112 -15.09 -3.24 4.42
CA ALA A 112 -14.04 -3.35 3.44
C ALA A 112 -13.60 -1.95 3.00
N THR A 113 -12.32 -1.74 2.75
CA THR A 113 -11.76 -0.46 2.33
C THR A 113 -10.43 -0.66 1.60
N GLY A 114 -9.85 0.41 1.07
CA GLY A 114 -8.49 0.38 0.53
C GLY A 114 -7.43 0.11 1.60
N ASP A 115 -6.32 -0.48 1.20
CA ASP A 115 -5.18 -0.78 2.07
C ASP A 115 -4.51 0.50 2.61
N GLU A 116 -4.59 1.60 1.88
CA GLU A 116 -4.12 2.92 2.31
C GLU A 116 -4.88 3.46 3.53
N ARG A 117 -6.19 3.17 3.63
CA ARG A 117 -6.99 3.58 4.80
C ARG A 117 -6.64 2.80 6.04
N THR A 118 -6.46 1.48 5.91
CA THR A 118 -5.99 0.70 7.06
C THR A 118 -4.60 1.15 7.50
N ALA A 119 -3.71 1.49 6.57
CA ALA A 119 -2.42 2.08 6.90
C ALA A 119 -2.56 3.42 7.63
N LEU A 120 -3.46 4.31 7.18
CA LEU A 120 -3.75 5.58 7.84
C LEU A 120 -4.24 5.40 9.28
N HIS A 121 -5.23 4.51 9.47
CA HIS A 121 -5.80 4.26 10.78
C HIS A 121 -4.85 3.50 11.73
N GLY A 122 -3.88 2.78 11.20
CA GLY A 122 -2.80 2.16 11.97
C GLY A 122 -1.75 3.19 12.38
N ALA A 123 -1.28 3.99 11.45
CA ALA A 123 -0.27 5.02 11.72
C ALA A 123 -0.80 6.13 12.64
N PHE A 124 -2.06 6.52 12.48
CA PHE A 124 -2.73 7.62 13.21
C PHE A 124 -4.10 7.15 13.74
N PRO A 125 -4.19 6.35 14.83
CA PRO A 125 -5.46 5.80 15.30
C PRO A 125 -6.48 6.88 15.70
N GLN A 126 -6.04 7.97 16.30
CA GLN A 126 -6.87 9.08 16.80
C GLN A 126 -6.47 10.44 16.20
N ASP A 127 -5.21 10.60 15.82
CA ASP A 127 -4.61 11.88 15.44
C ASP A 127 -4.83 12.22 13.96
N ALA A 128 -4.69 13.51 13.64
CA ALA A 128 -4.50 13.96 12.26
C ALA A 128 -3.10 13.58 11.75
N GLY A 129 -3.01 13.29 10.46
CA GLY A 129 -1.74 12.98 9.83
C GLY A 129 -1.88 12.50 8.39
N ILE A 130 -0.76 12.27 7.74
CA ILE A 130 -0.66 11.83 6.35
C ILE A 130 0.17 10.56 6.28
N VAL A 131 -0.31 9.56 5.55
CA VAL A 131 0.45 8.37 5.20
C VAL A 131 0.83 8.45 3.73
N LEU A 132 2.13 8.30 3.46
CA LEU A 132 2.68 8.01 2.15
C LEU A 132 2.91 6.50 2.05
N ILE A 133 2.40 5.88 1.01
CA ILE A 133 2.78 4.52 0.60
C ILE A 133 3.50 4.63 -0.74
N SER A 134 4.81 4.37 -0.75
CA SER A 134 5.62 4.31 -1.97
C SER A 134 6.27 2.94 -2.05
N GLY A 135 5.69 2.09 -2.86
CA GLY A 135 6.10 0.72 -3.14
C GLY A 135 6.14 0.47 -4.65
N THR A 136 5.51 -0.59 -5.12
CA THR A 136 5.29 -0.82 -6.56
C THR A 136 4.46 0.30 -7.17
N GLY A 137 3.39 0.75 -6.47
CA GLY A 137 2.64 1.97 -6.76
C GLY A 137 2.94 3.07 -5.75
N MET A 138 2.26 4.23 -5.89
CA MET A 138 2.33 5.35 -4.95
C MET A 138 0.94 5.87 -4.63
N ILE A 139 0.69 6.15 -3.34
CA ILE A 139 -0.54 6.78 -2.87
C ILE A 139 -0.25 7.57 -1.60
N CYS A 140 -0.91 8.73 -1.46
CA CYS A 140 -0.94 9.51 -0.24
C CYS A 140 -2.38 9.60 0.27
N ILE A 141 -2.56 9.40 1.57
CA ILE A 141 -3.85 9.60 2.23
C ILE A 141 -3.62 10.32 3.55
N GLY A 142 -4.50 11.24 3.90
CA GLY A 142 -4.44 11.94 5.17
C GLY A 142 -5.80 12.09 5.82
N ARG A 143 -5.79 12.45 7.09
CA ARG A 143 -6.98 12.77 7.89
C ARG A 143 -6.69 13.97 8.78
N ASN A 144 -7.67 14.88 8.91
CA ASN A 144 -7.62 15.99 9.87
C ASN A 144 -8.31 15.63 11.20
N ASP A 145 -8.22 16.53 12.18
CA ASP A 145 -8.83 16.35 13.52
C ASP A 145 -10.36 16.25 13.51
N GLN A 146 -11.01 16.70 12.44
CA GLN A 146 -12.47 16.55 12.24
C GLN A 146 -12.83 15.20 11.62
N GLY A 147 -11.85 14.34 11.32
CA GLY A 147 -12.06 13.04 10.70
C GLY A 147 -12.26 13.07 9.18
N LYS A 148 -12.14 14.25 8.53
CA LYS A 148 -12.18 14.34 7.07
C LYS A 148 -10.93 13.69 6.50
N GLU A 149 -11.11 12.82 5.51
CA GLU A 149 -10.03 12.15 4.80
C GLU A 149 -9.86 12.72 3.39
N GLN A 150 -8.63 12.71 2.91
CA GLN A 150 -8.28 13.11 1.53
C GLN A 150 -7.19 12.19 1.00
N ARG A 151 -7.36 11.73 -0.24
CA ARG A 151 -6.40 10.93 -0.98
C ARG A 151 -5.83 11.73 -2.16
N CYS A 152 -4.54 11.53 -2.46
CA CYS A 152 -3.88 11.96 -3.70
C CYS A 152 -3.04 10.80 -4.25
N GLY A 153 -3.05 10.62 -5.56
CA GLY A 153 -2.40 9.50 -6.23
C GLY A 153 -3.17 8.18 -6.13
N GLY A 154 -2.51 7.08 -6.46
CA GLY A 154 -3.10 5.75 -6.44
C GLY A 154 -4.04 5.44 -7.61
N TRP A 155 -3.91 6.15 -8.73
CA TRP A 155 -4.74 5.95 -9.93
C TRP A 155 -4.25 4.81 -10.83
N GLY A 156 -3.21 4.11 -10.39
CA GLY A 156 -2.63 3.00 -11.13
C GLY A 156 -1.51 3.45 -12.09
N TRP A 157 -0.60 2.52 -12.36
CA TRP A 157 0.67 2.78 -13.07
C TRP A 157 0.54 3.28 -14.52
N LEU A 158 -0.63 3.14 -15.12
CA LEU A 158 -0.91 3.65 -16.47
C LEU A 158 -1.31 5.13 -16.48
N LEU A 159 -1.87 5.64 -15.38
CA LEU A 159 -2.45 6.97 -15.30
C LEU A 159 -1.70 7.89 -14.34
N ASP A 160 -0.96 7.32 -13.39
CA ASP A 160 -0.29 8.06 -12.33
C ASP A 160 1.22 8.18 -12.60
N GLU A 161 1.76 9.38 -12.46
CA GLU A 161 3.05 9.73 -13.06
C GLU A 161 4.26 9.60 -12.14
N GLY A 162 4.15 9.32 -10.87
CA GLY A 162 5.39 9.39 -10.11
C GLY A 162 5.39 8.86 -8.71
N GLY A 163 6.59 8.76 -8.13
CA GLY A 163 6.76 8.44 -6.73
C GLY A 163 6.77 6.96 -6.37
N SER A 164 6.80 6.06 -7.34
CA SER A 164 6.79 4.61 -7.11
C SER A 164 8.03 3.91 -7.69
N ALA A 165 8.32 2.71 -7.21
CA ALA A 165 9.37 1.87 -7.81
C ALA A 165 9.08 1.55 -9.28
N GLN A 166 7.79 1.35 -9.63
CA GLN A 166 7.38 1.14 -11.02
C GLN A 166 7.80 2.34 -11.88
N ASN A 167 7.52 3.57 -11.44
CA ASN A 167 7.87 4.78 -12.16
C ASN A 167 9.39 4.92 -12.33
N LEU A 168 10.17 4.72 -11.27
CA LEU A 168 11.64 4.76 -11.33
C LEU A 168 12.20 3.77 -12.36
N GLY A 169 11.74 2.52 -12.31
CA GLY A 169 12.19 1.48 -13.23
C GLY A 169 11.75 1.73 -14.66
N GLN A 170 10.52 2.20 -14.87
CA GLN A 170 10.00 2.53 -16.20
C GLN A 170 10.80 3.68 -16.84
N LYS A 171 11.05 4.76 -16.10
CA LYS A 171 11.85 5.90 -16.57
C LYS A 171 13.29 5.49 -16.88
N GLY A 172 13.90 4.65 -16.01
CA GLY A 172 15.23 4.09 -16.27
C GLY A 172 15.26 3.25 -17.55
N LEU A 173 14.25 2.40 -17.75
CA LEU A 173 14.18 1.58 -18.97
C LEU A 173 13.94 2.42 -20.22
N GLN A 174 13.08 3.45 -20.16
CA GLN A 174 12.91 4.43 -21.25
C GLN A 174 14.22 5.16 -21.58
N LEU A 175 14.98 5.55 -20.54
CA LEU A 175 16.29 6.17 -20.72
C LEU A 175 17.27 5.21 -21.43
N SER A 176 17.28 3.94 -21.05
CA SER A 176 18.15 2.91 -21.68
C SER A 176 17.88 2.71 -23.16
N LEU A 177 16.63 2.83 -23.60
CA LEU A 177 16.26 2.76 -25.02
C LEU A 177 16.77 3.98 -25.80
N ARG A 178 16.77 5.18 -25.19
CA ARG A 178 17.34 6.38 -25.78
C ARG A 178 18.86 6.30 -25.94
N MET A 179 19.53 5.54 -25.05
CA MET A 179 20.96 5.20 -25.22
C MET A 179 21.15 4.24 -26.37
N ALA A 180 20.33 3.19 -26.45
CA ALA A 180 20.48 2.16 -27.50
C ALA A 180 20.22 2.66 -28.90
N ASP A 181 19.37 3.66 -29.09
CA ASP A 181 19.09 4.27 -30.41
C ASP A 181 19.95 5.53 -30.71
N GLY A 182 20.91 5.84 -29.83
CA GLY A 182 21.90 6.93 -30.05
C GLY A 182 21.38 8.34 -29.78
N ARG A 183 20.16 8.52 -29.24
CA ARG A 183 19.65 9.86 -28.86
C ARG A 183 20.41 10.50 -27.71
N ILE A 184 21.05 9.70 -26.86
CA ILE A 184 21.94 10.14 -25.78
C ILE A 184 23.14 9.19 -25.68
N PRO A 185 24.25 9.60 -25.07
CA PRO A 185 25.43 8.74 -24.90
C PRO A 185 25.07 7.46 -24.09
N ASP A 186 25.72 6.36 -24.50
CA ASP A 186 25.56 5.09 -23.79
C ASP A 186 26.25 5.12 -22.42
N ARG A 187 25.63 4.47 -21.42
CA ARG A 187 26.10 4.42 -20.03
C ARG A 187 25.83 3.06 -19.40
N PRO A 188 26.49 2.75 -18.26
CA PRO A 188 26.35 1.46 -17.56
C PRO A 188 24.90 1.09 -17.18
N LEU A 189 24.03 2.07 -16.94
CA LEU A 189 22.63 1.87 -16.60
C LEU A 189 21.92 0.99 -17.66
N ARG A 190 22.15 1.22 -18.97
CA ARG A 190 21.51 0.43 -20.03
C ARG A 190 21.86 -1.04 -19.91
N GLU A 191 23.15 -1.35 -19.82
CA GLU A 191 23.60 -2.74 -19.73
C GLU A 191 23.06 -3.43 -18.47
N LYS A 192 23.07 -2.75 -17.31
CA LYS A 192 22.57 -3.29 -16.05
C LYS A 192 21.08 -3.61 -16.09
N LEU A 193 20.27 -2.70 -16.64
CA LEU A 193 18.82 -2.90 -16.79
C LEU A 193 18.51 -4.04 -17.75
N TRP A 194 19.18 -4.09 -18.91
CA TRP A 194 18.93 -5.12 -19.90
C TRP A 194 19.37 -6.50 -19.42
N ARG A 195 20.50 -6.58 -18.71
CA ARG A 195 20.97 -7.83 -18.07
C ARG A 195 19.96 -8.33 -17.02
N ALA A 196 19.42 -7.44 -16.17
CA ALA A 196 18.42 -7.81 -15.18
C ALA A 196 17.14 -8.38 -15.82
N LEU A 197 16.81 -7.97 -17.03
CA LEU A 197 15.67 -8.46 -17.81
C LEU A 197 16.02 -9.63 -18.74
N ASN A 198 17.28 -10.10 -18.75
CA ASN A 198 17.79 -11.12 -19.69
C ASN A 198 17.56 -10.73 -21.16
N CYS A 199 17.67 -9.43 -21.49
CA CYS A 199 17.49 -8.90 -22.84
C CYS A 199 18.81 -8.37 -23.39
N SER A 200 19.04 -8.57 -24.71
CA SER A 200 20.24 -8.09 -25.43
C SER A 200 19.94 -7.05 -26.52
N SER A 201 18.69 -6.69 -26.73
CA SER A 201 18.28 -5.74 -27.76
C SER A 201 17.05 -4.92 -27.37
N ALA A 202 16.91 -3.74 -27.95
CA ALA A 202 15.71 -2.90 -27.78
C ALA A 202 14.43 -3.62 -28.23
N THR A 203 14.50 -4.45 -29.26
CA THR A 203 13.38 -5.27 -29.73
C THR A 203 12.97 -6.30 -28.70
N ALA A 204 13.93 -6.95 -28.02
CA ALA A 204 13.66 -7.90 -26.95
C ALA A 204 12.99 -7.20 -25.75
N ILE A 205 13.48 -6.02 -25.35
CA ILE A 205 12.84 -5.18 -24.30
C ILE A 205 11.39 -4.85 -24.66
N LYS A 206 11.16 -4.37 -25.90
CA LYS A 206 9.81 -4.05 -26.37
C LYS A 206 8.87 -5.27 -26.32
N ALA A 207 9.34 -6.44 -26.72
CA ALA A 207 8.55 -7.69 -26.69
C ALA A 207 8.26 -8.14 -25.26
N LEU A 208 9.18 -7.94 -24.32
CA LEU A 208 9.05 -8.34 -22.92
C LEU A 208 8.01 -7.47 -22.18
N VAL A 209 8.09 -6.14 -22.31
CA VAL A 209 7.28 -5.22 -21.49
C VAL A 209 5.78 -5.25 -21.83
N VAL A 210 5.41 -5.79 -22.99
CA VAL A 210 4.01 -5.96 -23.40
C VAL A 210 3.41 -7.30 -22.98
N GLN A 211 4.21 -8.16 -22.35
CA GLN A 211 3.69 -9.44 -21.83
C GLN A 211 2.74 -9.20 -20.64
N PRO A 212 1.60 -9.93 -20.55
CA PRO A 212 0.60 -9.70 -19.51
C PRO A 212 1.15 -9.83 -18.08
N ASN A 213 2.19 -10.63 -17.87
CA ASN A 213 2.81 -10.88 -16.58
C ASN A 213 3.92 -9.89 -16.21
N PHE A 214 4.32 -8.98 -17.11
CA PHE A 214 5.37 -7.98 -16.82
C PHE A 214 4.82 -6.87 -15.93
N GLY A 215 3.85 -6.12 -16.40
CA GLY A 215 3.10 -5.11 -15.64
C GLY A 215 3.93 -4.16 -14.77
N ALA A 216 3.30 -3.59 -13.78
CA ALA A 216 3.94 -2.66 -12.84
C ALA A 216 5.11 -3.31 -12.06
N ALA A 217 4.95 -4.56 -11.66
CA ALA A 217 5.99 -5.29 -10.92
C ALA A 217 7.26 -5.51 -11.76
N GLY A 218 7.11 -5.77 -13.06
CA GLY A 218 8.22 -5.91 -13.98
C GLY A 218 9.06 -4.63 -14.12
N PHE A 219 8.44 -3.47 -14.04
CA PHE A 219 9.18 -2.22 -13.98
C PHE A 219 9.76 -1.97 -12.57
N ALA A 220 9.00 -2.22 -11.52
CA ALA A 220 9.41 -1.91 -10.14
C ALA A 220 10.70 -2.62 -9.72
N GLN A 221 10.94 -3.84 -10.18
CA GLN A 221 12.18 -4.58 -9.91
C GLN A 221 13.46 -3.89 -10.43
N LEU A 222 13.32 -2.94 -11.36
CA LEU A 222 14.45 -2.19 -11.95
C LEU A 222 14.82 -0.94 -11.12
N ALA A 223 13.94 -0.49 -10.23
CA ALA A 223 14.18 0.73 -9.44
C ALA A 223 15.50 0.71 -8.65
N PRO A 224 15.90 -0.38 -7.97
CA PRO A 224 17.18 -0.42 -7.27
C PRO A 224 18.39 -0.15 -8.17
N LEU A 225 18.34 -0.56 -9.45
CA LEU A 225 19.43 -0.32 -10.41
C LEU A 225 19.49 1.16 -10.79
N VAL A 226 18.36 1.82 -10.98
CA VAL A 226 18.31 3.27 -11.24
C VAL A 226 18.85 4.04 -10.05
N VAL A 227 18.46 3.66 -8.83
CA VAL A 227 18.96 4.28 -7.59
C VAL A 227 20.47 4.09 -7.45
N ALA A 228 20.98 2.89 -7.73
CA ALA A 228 22.42 2.61 -7.67
C ALA A 228 23.23 3.47 -8.67
N GLU A 229 22.71 3.71 -9.87
CA GLU A 229 23.38 4.59 -10.84
C GLU A 229 23.32 6.07 -10.41
N ALA A 230 22.24 6.51 -9.81
CA ALA A 230 22.17 7.85 -9.22
C ALA A 230 23.22 8.05 -8.11
N GLN A 231 23.43 7.03 -7.26
CA GLN A 231 24.43 7.07 -6.18
C GLN A 231 25.87 7.22 -6.71
N VAL A 232 26.20 6.68 -7.88
CA VAL A 232 27.52 6.84 -8.50
C VAL A 232 27.62 8.08 -9.41
N GLY A 233 26.60 8.94 -9.40
CA GLY A 233 26.62 10.25 -10.04
C GLY A 233 26.09 10.29 -11.47
N ASP A 234 25.34 9.27 -11.93
CA ASP A 234 24.65 9.36 -13.22
C ASP A 234 23.57 10.45 -13.18
N LYS A 235 23.77 11.52 -13.93
CA LYS A 235 22.93 12.72 -13.90
C LYS A 235 21.48 12.46 -14.31
N ASP A 236 21.26 11.56 -15.27
CA ASP A 236 19.89 11.26 -15.71
C ASP A 236 19.17 10.34 -14.73
N ALA A 237 19.90 9.43 -14.07
CA ALA A 237 19.34 8.65 -12.98
C ALA A 237 18.98 9.54 -11.77
N ILE A 238 19.85 10.51 -11.42
CA ILE A 238 19.55 11.52 -10.39
C ILE A 238 18.28 12.29 -10.75
N ALA A 239 18.17 12.80 -12.00
CA ALA A 239 16.99 13.54 -12.44
C ALA A 239 15.69 12.71 -12.38
N ILE A 240 15.75 11.40 -12.64
CA ILE A 240 14.61 10.48 -12.49
C ILE A 240 14.16 10.44 -11.01
N LEU A 241 15.10 10.29 -10.07
CA LEU A 241 14.78 10.25 -8.65
C LEU A 241 14.23 11.59 -8.16
N GLU A 242 14.84 12.70 -8.53
CA GLU A 242 14.41 14.06 -8.16
C GLU A 242 12.99 14.35 -8.66
N GLN A 243 12.70 14.04 -9.93
CA GLN A 243 11.36 14.20 -10.48
C GLN A 243 10.32 13.35 -9.75
N SER A 244 10.67 12.11 -9.45
CA SER A 244 9.79 11.17 -8.74
C SER A 244 9.52 11.63 -7.29
N ALA A 245 10.56 12.13 -6.60
CA ALA A 245 10.43 12.71 -5.25
C ALA A 245 9.56 13.98 -5.27
N HIS A 246 9.68 14.80 -6.32
CA HIS A 246 8.86 15.98 -6.53
C HIS A 246 7.36 15.64 -6.66
N CYS A 247 7.01 14.59 -7.41
CA CYS A 247 5.63 14.11 -7.53
C CYS A 247 5.04 13.69 -6.17
N ILE A 248 5.83 12.98 -5.34
CA ILE A 248 5.41 12.64 -3.98
C ILE A 248 5.18 13.91 -3.14
N ALA A 249 6.10 14.86 -3.20
CA ALA A 249 5.97 16.10 -2.45
C ALA A 249 4.73 16.90 -2.87
N GLU A 250 4.38 16.88 -4.15
CA GLU A 250 3.16 17.47 -4.68
C GLU A 250 1.90 16.77 -4.12
N ALA A 251 1.87 15.44 -4.15
CA ALA A 251 0.76 14.66 -3.62
C ALA A 251 0.53 14.90 -2.12
N ILE A 252 1.60 14.87 -1.31
CA ILE A 252 1.53 15.16 0.13
C ILE A 252 1.05 16.60 0.39
N THR A 253 1.57 17.57 -0.37
CA THR A 253 1.14 18.98 -0.26
C THR A 253 -0.34 19.13 -0.60
N GLY A 254 -0.81 18.46 -1.65
CA GLY A 254 -2.23 18.46 -2.04
C GLY A 254 -3.14 17.90 -0.95
N VAL A 255 -2.74 16.80 -0.30
CA VAL A 255 -3.46 16.25 0.86
C VAL A 255 -3.49 17.24 2.01
N ALA A 256 -2.33 17.81 2.39
CA ALA A 256 -2.22 18.76 3.49
C ALA A 256 -3.11 19.99 3.28
N GLN A 257 -3.07 20.59 2.09
CA GLN A 257 -3.88 21.75 1.72
C GLN A 257 -5.38 21.45 1.77
N SER A 258 -5.82 20.33 1.18
CA SER A 258 -7.23 19.93 1.17
C SER A 258 -7.81 19.66 2.56
N LEU A 259 -6.95 19.30 3.52
CA LEU A 259 -7.32 19.01 4.91
C LEU A 259 -7.07 20.18 5.86
N GLY A 260 -6.43 21.27 5.41
CA GLY A 260 -6.07 22.42 6.24
C GLY A 260 -4.97 22.11 7.26
N LEU A 261 -4.06 21.20 6.96
CA LEU A 261 -2.95 20.83 7.85
C LEU A 261 -1.75 21.77 7.61
N SER A 262 -1.43 22.63 8.57
CA SER A 262 -0.32 23.59 8.52
C SER A 262 1.04 22.98 8.85
N ASP A 263 1.04 21.99 9.74
CA ASP A 263 2.20 21.29 10.29
C ASP A 263 1.98 19.77 10.28
N PRO A 264 1.80 19.15 9.09
CA PRO A 264 1.40 17.76 8.99
C PRO A 264 2.47 16.80 9.54
N LYS A 265 2.02 15.82 10.32
CA LYS A 265 2.82 14.64 10.65
C LYS A 265 2.70 13.64 9.51
N ILE A 266 3.83 13.16 9.00
CA ILE A 266 3.89 12.27 7.84
C ILE A 266 4.49 10.94 8.26
N CYS A 267 3.82 9.84 7.93
CA CYS A 267 4.33 8.48 8.07
C CYS A 267 4.57 7.90 6.67
N GLY A 268 5.80 7.47 6.38
CA GLY A 268 6.16 6.86 5.10
C GLY A 268 6.26 5.34 5.22
N ASN A 269 5.65 4.65 4.26
CA ASN A 269 5.60 3.19 4.15
C ASN A 269 5.88 2.75 2.71
N GLY A 270 6.13 1.46 2.53
CA GLY A 270 6.28 0.80 1.25
C GLY A 270 7.73 0.63 0.81
N GLY A 271 7.98 -0.42 0.02
CA GLY A 271 9.33 -0.89 -0.27
C GLY A 271 10.24 0.13 -0.95
N ALA A 272 9.70 1.05 -1.77
CA ALA A 272 10.52 2.10 -2.37
C ALA A 272 10.97 3.13 -1.33
N PHE A 273 10.06 3.54 -0.44
CA PHE A 273 10.39 4.47 0.64
C PHE A 273 11.31 3.84 1.70
N GLU A 274 11.08 2.59 2.07
CA GLU A 274 11.79 1.92 3.16
C GLU A 274 13.17 1.42 2.76
N HIS A 275 13.36 0.96 1.52
CA HIS A 275 14.57 0.25 1.10
C HIS A 275 15.43 1.03 0.09
N LEU A 276 14.92 2.09 -0.55
CA LEU A 276 15.66 2.92 -1.47
C LEU A 276 16.09 4.22 -0.78
N GLN A 277 17.02 4.14 0.18
CA GLN A 277 17.43 5.26 1.02
C GLN A 277 17.74 6.56 0.25
N PRO A 278 18.51 6.60 -0.86
CA PRO A 278 18.77 7.85 -1.59
C PRO A 278 17.49 8.48 -2.15
N PHE A 279 16.51 7.66 -2.55
CA PHE A 279 15.22 8.15 -2.99
C PHE A 279 14.40 8.73 -1.84
N ARG A 280 14.40 8.06 -0.70
CA ARG A 280 13.77 8.56 0.54
C ARG A 280 14.34 9.92 0.96
N GLU A 281 15.65 10.10 0.94
CA GLU A 281 16.31 11.37 1.27
C GLU A 281 15.87 12.50 0.36
N LEU A 282 15.72 12.25 -0.93
CA LEU A 282 15.19 13.22 -1.89
C LEU A 282 13.72 13.57 -1.62
N ILE A 283 12.89 12.60 -1.24
CA ILE A 283 11.51 12.83 -0.82
C ILE A 283 11.47 13.74 0.41
N GLU A 284 12.26 13.42 1.43
CA GLU A 284 12.33 14.20 2.68
C GLU A 284 12.79 15.63 2.41
N GLN A 285 13.80 15.83 1.55
CA GLN A 285 14.28 17.15 1.12
C GLN A 285 13.22 17.93 0.32
N ALA A 286 12.50 17.26 -0.60
CA ALA A 286 11.46 17.89 -1.40
C ALA A 286 10.28 18.36 -0.52
N ILE A 287 9.92 17.59 0.50
CA ILE A 287 8.90 17.96 1.48
C ILE A 287 9.38 19.11 2.35
N ALA A 288 10.59 19.04 2.92
CA ALA A 288 11.13 20.12 3.75
C ALA A 288 11.19 21.46 3.01
N LYS A 289 11.45 21.43 1.70
CA LYS A 289 11.45 22.64 0.87
C LYS A 289 10.05 23.22 0.63
N ARG A 290 9.02 22.38 0.48
CA ARG A 290 7.63 22.80 0.21
C ARG A 290 6.83 23.10 1.47
N MET A 291 7.07 22.32 2.52
CA MET A 291 6.37 22.38 3.81
C MET A 291 7.38 22.28 4.96
N PRO A 292 8.07 23.39 5.30
CA PRO A 292 9.13 23.38 6.32
C PRO A 292 8.65 22.98 7.72
N THR A 293 7.37 23.07 7.99
CA THR A 293 6.73 22.70 9.27
C THR A 293 6.35 21.22 9.34
N ALA A 294 6.35 20.51 8.20
CA ALA A 294 6.03 19.09 8.17
C ALA A 294 7.08 18.26 8.93
N SER A 295 6.65 17.20 9.59
CA SER A 295 7.54 16.31 10.34
C SER A 295 7.31 14.85 9.96
N TRP A 296 8.41 14.11 9.75
CA TRP A 296 8.36 12.67 9.54
C TRP A 296 8.30 11.96 10.89
N ILE A 297 7.34 11.06 11.05
CA ILE A 297 7.17 10.27 12.27
C ILE A 297 7.04 8.78 11.93
N LYS A 298 7.34 7.96 12.93
CA LYS A 298 6.98 6.54 12.88
C LYS A 298 5.50 6.38 13.21
N GLY A 299 4.75 5.60 12.42
CA GLY A 299 3.36 5.26 12.71
C GLY A 299 3.22 4.56 14.07
N GLN A 300 2.08 4.75 14.73
CA GLN A 300 1.79 4.11 16.02
C GLN A 300 1.54 2.61 15.88
N GLY A 301 1.01 2.16 14.73
CA GLY A 301 0.76 0.77 14.38
C GLY A 301 0.82 0.53 12.88
N ASP A 302 0.62 -0.73 12.48
CA ASP A 302 0.62 -1.16 11.08
C ASP A 302 -0.82 -1.20 10.47
N ALA A 303 -0.93 -1.65 9.22
CA ALA A 303 -2.22 -1.78 8.52
C ALA A 303 -3.19 -2.74 9.23
N LEU A 304 -2.69 -3.78 9.90
CA LEU A 304 -3.53 -4.69 10.69
C LEU A 304 -4.10 -4.01 11.94
N ASP A 305 -3.30 -3.17 12.61
CA ASP A 305 -3.79 -2.36 13.73
C ASP A 305 -4.87 -1.40 13.26
N GLY A 306 -4.68 -0.78 12.08
CA GLY A 306 -5.68 0.08 11.47
C GLY A 306 -6.96 -0.66 11.10
N ALA A 307 -6.86 -1.86 10.55
CA ALA A 307 -8.01 -2.70 10.27
C ALA A 307 -8.77 -3.05 11.57
N LEU A 308 -8.07 -3.38 12.65
CA LEU A 308 -8.69 -3.61 13.96
C LEU A 308 -9.37 -2.35 14.53
N GLN A 309 -8.77 -1.17 14.35
CA GLN A 309 -9.39 0.12 14.73
C GLN A 309 -10.69 0.37 13.95
N LEU A 310 -10.68 0.10 12.64
CA LEU A 310 -11.88 0.22 11.81
C LEU A 310 -12.96 -0.80 12.20
N ALA A 311 -12.59 -2.04 12.48
CA ALA A 311 -13.51 -3.06 12.99
C ALA A 311 -14.14 -2.63 14.33
N LEU A 312 -13.35 -2.05 15.24
CA LEU A 312 -13.85 -1.53 16.52
C LEU A 312 -14.84 -0.37 16.34
N ARG A 313 -14.60 0.52 15.38
CA ARG A 313 -15.55 1.60 15.05
C ARG A 313 -16.85 1.03 14.51
N GLN A 314 -16.80 0.01 13.66
CA GLN A 314 -17.97 -0.67 13.13
C GLN A 314 -18.81 -1.33 14.23
N LEU A 315 -18.18 -1.95 15.21
CA LEU A 315 -18.85 -2.50 16.39
C LEU A 315 -19.56 -1.42 17.23
N LYS A 316 -18.96 -0.24 17.39
CA LYS A 316 -19.55 0.86 18.15
C LYS A 316 -20.70 1.56 17.42
N LEU A 317 -20.70 1.55 16.09
CA LEU A 317 -21.78 2.13 15.28
C LEU A 317 -23.01 1.23 15.24
N ASN A 318 -22.84 -0.08 15.45
CA ASN A 318 -23.89 -1.09 15.45
C ASN A 318 -23.82 -1.90 16.76
N PRO A 319 -24.06 -1.28 17.92
CA PRO A 319 -24.21 -2.04 19.16
C PRO A 319 -25.48 -2.88 19.07
N ASP A 320 -25.38 -4.18 19.35
CA ASP A 320 -26.55 -5.08 19.47
C ASP A 320 -27.50 -4.65 20.60
#